data_6e10a617d7b402b4efc8184667609453
#
_entry.id   6e10a617d7b402b4efc8184667609453
#
_cell.length_a   1.000
_cell.length_b   1.000
_cell.length_c   1.000
_cell.angle_alpha   90.00
_cell.angle_beta   90.00
_cell.angle_gamma   90.00
#
_symmetry.space_group_name_H-M   'P 1'
#
loop_
_entity.id
_entity.type
_entity.pdbx_description
1 polymer ?
#
loop_
_entity_poly.entity_id
_entity_poly.type
_entity_poly.pdbx_seq_one_letter_code
_entity_poly.pdbx_strand_id
1 'polypeptide(L)'
;GVILVNLKKGTRDGEVHTTYSAAVTFNKAKKELDIMNAEEYRAYRTVSNPLSDMGASTDWFDAVTRLGVTHMHTLTFSGGNARTNYRVTADYRKAQGIDLRSDRREYGARATISHTTKDGLFTFAANMTPRVIDRNKSASVYGSVIKNNPTMPVYDPESANGYYRFPSGGDSSNIVEQLNEEENGTEIKLLEWNATAAVNLLPLFNPNNPNMVLKSQVTVSQYQVDKFNGWFIPSTYG
;
A
#
# COMPACT_ATOMS: atom_id res chain seq x y z
N GLY A 1 -23.93 10.67 10.29
CA GLY A 1 -23.67 9.38 10.93
C GLY A 1 -22.43 9.46 11.79
N VAL A 2 -22.40 8.70 12.90
CA VAL A 2 -21.24 8.59 13.79
C VAL A 2 -20.60 7.24 13.53
N ILE A 3 -19.28 7.22 13.25
CA ILE A 3 -18.50 5.98 13.17
C ILE A 3 -17.79 5.80 14.51
N LEU A 4 -18.16 4.74 15.24
CA LEU A 4 -17.49 4.36 16.48
C LEU A 4 -16.46 3.26 16.18
N VAL A 5 -15.17 3.57 16.38
CA VAL A 5 -14.08 2.61 16.21
C VAL A 5 -13.61 2.13 17.59
N ASN A 6 -13.84 0.84 17.87
CA ASN A 6 -13.33 0.19 19.07
C ASN A 6 -12.07 -0.61 18.73
N LEU A 7 -10.94 -0.26 19.34
CA LEU A 7 -9.71 -1.03 19.22
C LEU A 7 -9.77 -2.30 20.08
N LYS A 8 -9.27 -3.42 19.54
CA LYS A 8 -9.10 -4.65 20.33
C LYS A 8 -8.08 -4.39 21.44
N LYS A 9 -8.48 -4.66 22.67
CA LYS A 9 -7.63 -4.59 23.86
C LYS A 9 -6.90 -5.91 24.07
N GLY A 10 -5.93 -5.93 24.98
CA GLY A 10 -5.31 -7.16 25.48
C GLY A 10 -6.27 -8.01 26.29
N THR A 11 -5.94 -9.29 26.48
CA THR A 11 -6.65 -10.21 27.35
C THR A 11 -6.48 -9.81 28.81
N ARG A 12 -7.28 -10.38 29.71
CA ARG A 12 -7.22 -10.12 31.16
C ARG A 12 -7.15 -11.40 31.99
N ASP A 13 -6.81 -12.50 31.34
CA ASP A 13 -6.79 -13.85 31.92
C ASP A 13 -5.50 -14.21 32.67
N GLY A 14 -4.51 -13.32 32.66
CA GLY A 14 -3.21 -13.56 33.27
C GLY A 14 -2.19 -14.23 32.34
N GLU A 15 -2.62 -14.59 31.13
CA GLU A 15 -1.79 -15.29 30.15
C GLU A 15 -1.30 -14.37 29.02
N VAL A 16 -0.22 -14.78 28.38
CA VAL A 16 0.30 -14.12 27.18
C VAL A 16 -0.15 -14.91 25.95
N HIS A 17 -0.90 -14.26 25.09
CA HIS A 17 -1.35 -14.83 23.82
C HIS A 17 -0.52 -14.32 22.67
N THR A 18 -0.01 -15.22 21.87
CA THR A 18 0.71 -14.91 20.64
C THR A 18 -0.10 -15.40 19.45
N THR A 19 -0.32 -14.52 18.48
CA THR A 19 -1.04 -14.85 17.25
C THR A 19 -0.22 -14.40 16.06
N TYR A 20 -0.01 -15.32 15.12
CA TYR A 20 0.56 -15.02 13.80
C TYR A 20 -0.50 -15.26 12.73
N SER A 21 -0.63 -14.32 11.82
CA SER A 21 -1.50 -14.44 10.65
C SER A 21 -0.73 -14.06 9.40
N ALA A 22 -0.94 -14.82 8.34
CA ALA A 22 -0.39 -14.51 7.03
C ALA A 22 -1.47 -14.66 5.95
N ALA A 23 -1.38 -13.82 4.90
CA ALA A 23 -2.25 -13.89 3.75
C ALA A 23 -1.44 -13.65 2.48
N VAL A 24 -1.79 -14.35 1.40
CA VAL A 24 -1.26 -14.13 0.05
C VAL A 24 -2.43 -13.92 -0.89
N THR A 25 -2.32 -12.90 -1.75
CA THR A 25 -3.34 -12.57 -2.75
C THR A 25 -2.68 -12.43 -4.12
N PHE A 26 -3.30 -12.98 -5.14
CA PHE A 26 -2.88 -12.86 -6.53
C PHE A 26 -3.87 -11.99 -7.29
N ASN A 27 -3.36 -11.02 -8.03
CA ASN A 27 -4.15 -10.09 -8.84
C ASN A 27 -3.69 -10.20 -10.29
N LYS A 28 -4.61 -10.41 -11.20
CA LYS A 28 -4.33 -10.44 -12.64
C LYS A 28 -5.17 -9.38 -13.33
N ALA A 29 -4.55 -8.65 -14.26
CA ALA A 29 -5.27 -7.74 -15.13
C ALA A 29 -6.22 -8.52 -16.05
N LYS A 30 -7.42 -7.99 -16.26
CA LYS A 30 -8.37 -8.51 -17.26
C LYS A 30 -8.33 -7.58 -18.46
N LYS A 31 -8.02 -8.14 -19.63
CA LYS A 31 -8.07 -7.42 -20.90
C LYS A 31 -9.54 -7.38 -21.36
N GLU A 32 -10.15 -6.21 -21.30
CA GLU A 32 -11.56 -6.02 -21.70
C GLU A 32 -11.69 -5.26 -23.04
N LEU A 33 -10.62 -4.59 -23.45
CA LEU A 33 -10.60 -3.85 -24.71
C LEU A 33 -10.17 -4.77 -25.84
N ASP A 34 -10.94 -4.76 -26.92
CA ASP A 34 -10.59 -5.40 -28.17
C ASP A 34 -9.65 -4.45 -28.93
N ILE A 35 -8.35 -4.74 -28.86
CA ILE A 35 -7.29 -3.96 -29.50
C ILE A 35 -6.73 -4.81 -30.63
N MET A 36 -6.53 -4.21 -31.81
CA MET A 36 -5.93 -4.90 -32.93
C MET A 36 -4.63 -5.59 -32.57
N ASN A 37 -4.52 -6.86 -32.87
CA ASN A 37 -3.26 -7.58 -32.82
C ASN A 37 -2.38 -7.26 -34.04
N ALA A 38 -1.17 -7.79 -34.11
CA ALA A 38 -0.23 -7.50 -35.18
C ALA A 38 -0.73 -8.00 -36.57
N GLU A 39 -1.46 -9.11 -36.62
CA GLU A 39 -2.01 -9.67 -37.87
C GLU A 39 -3.13 -8.78 -38.40
N GLU A 40 -4.08 -8.40 -37.58
CA GLU A 40 -5.17 -7.48 -37.93
C GLU A 40 -4.63 -6.10 -38.34
N TYR A 41 -3.61 -5.61 -37.65
CA TYR A 41 -2.95 -4.36 -37.99
C TYR A 41 -2.28 -4.43 -39.36
N ARG A 42 -1.59 -5.52 -39.71
CA ARG A 42 -1.02 -5.75 -41.01
C ARG A 42 -2.10 -5.77 -42.10
N ALA A 43 -3.18 -6.51 -41.87
CA ALA A 43 -4.26 -6.62 -42.81
C ALA A 43 -4.96 -5.28 -43.09
N TYR A 44 -5.05 -4.41 -42.11
CA TYR A 44 -5.75 -3.13 -42.24
C TYR A 44 -4.82 -1.96 -42.59
N ARG A 45 -3.73 -1.78 -41.85
CA ARG A 45 -2.91 -0.55 -41.89
C ARG A 45 -1.81 -0.60 -42.93
N THR A 46 -1.18 -1.73 -43.14
CA THR A 46 -0.09 -1.86 -44.11
C THR A 46 -0.55 -1.81 -45.59
N VAL A 47 -1.82 -2.01 -45.86
CA VAL A 47 -2.40 -1.79 -47.16
C VAL A 47 -2.22 -0.33 -47.61
N SER A 48 -2.42 0.62 -46.71
CA SER A 48 -2.28 2.05 -46.96
C SER A 48 -0.88 2.60 -46.70
N ASN A 49 -0.12 1.95 -45.82
CA ASN A 49 1.25 2.35 -45.47
C ASN A 49 2.12 1.11 -45.15
N PRO A 50 2.75 0.50 -46.18
CA PRO A 50 3.60 -0.69 -45.98
C PRO A 50 4.75 -0.49 -45.00
N LEU A 51 5.25 0.73 -44.84
CA LEU A 51 6.34 1.07 -43.90
C LEU A 51 5.90 1.06 -42.43
N SER A 52 4.61 0.92 -42.17
CA SER A 52 4.09 0.82 -40.82
C SER A 52 4.28 -0.56 -40.17
N ASP A 53 4.64 -1.59 -40.94
CA ASP A 53 5.00 -2.92 -40.38
C ASP A 53 6.46 -2.93 -39.96
N MET A 54 6.66 -3.12 -38.62
CA MET A 54 7.98 -3.16 -38.02
C MET A 54 8.45 -4.60 -37.70
N GLY A 55 7.73 -5.61 -38.23
CA GLY A 55 8.14 -7.00 -38.23
C GLY A 55 7.85 -7.80 -36.96
N ALA A 56 7.50 -7.17 -35.85
CA ALA A 56 7.22 -7.85 -34.61
C ALA A 56 5.75 -8.22 -34.41
N SER A 57 5.43 -8.90 -33.32
CA SER A 57 4.05 -9.16 -32.86
C SER A 57 4.03 -8.96 -31.36
N THR A 58 3.64 -7.77 -30.93
CA THR A 58 3.69 -7.33 -29.54
C THR A 58 2.28 -7.15 -28.97
N ASP A 59 1.94 -7.88 -27.94
CA ASP A 59 0.79 -7.55 -27.08
C ASP A 59 1.24 -6.52 -26.03
N TRP A 60 0.96 -5.26 -26.30
CA TRP A 60 1.36 -4.16 -25.43
C TRP A 60 0.69 -4.24 -24.06
N PHE A 61 -0.52 -4.81 -23.96
CA PHE A 61 -1.19 -4.98 -22.67
C PHE A 61 -0.45 -6.00 -21.79
N ASP A 62 -0.10 -7.14 -22.37
CA ASP A 62 0.68 -8.16 -21.66
C ASP A 62 2.10 -7.65 -21.34
N ALA A 63 2.70 -6.85 -22.23
CA ALA A 63 4.04 -6.30 -22.04
C ALA A 63 4.16 -5.33 -20.86
N VAL A 64 3.07 -4.65 -20.48
CA VAL A 64 3.05 -3.67 -19.36
C VAL A 64 2.40 -4.19 -18.09
N THR A 65 1.82 -5.40 -18.13
CA THR A 65 1.13 -5.99 -16.98
C THR A 65 1.85 -7.23 -16.47
N ARG A 66 1.55 -7.59 -15.24
CA ARG A 66 2.06 -8.81 -14.59
C ARG A 66 1.03 -9.39 -13.64
N LEU A 67 1.30 -10.62 -13.19
CA LEU A 67 0.61 -11.16 -12.03
C LEU A 67 1.10 -10.41 -10.77
N GLY A 68 0.23 -9.60 -10.19
CA GLY A 68 0.49 -8.90 -8.95
C GLY A 68 0.37 -9.85 -7.76
N VAL A 69 1.41 -9.91 -6.92
CA VAL A 69 1.41 -10.74 -5.71
C VAL A 69 1.44 -9.82 -4.50
N THR A 70 0.47 -9.99 -3.61
CA THR A 70 0.44 -9.32 -2.31
C THR A 70 0.59 -10.35 -1.22
N HIS A 71 1.52 -10.13 -0.31
CA HIS A 71 1.60 -10.90 0.92
C HIS A 71 1.59 -9.99 2.13
N MET A 72 0.95 -10.46 3.19
CA MET A 72 0.80 -9.76 4.45
C MET A 72 1.09 -10.70 5.61
N HIS A 73 1.79 -10.20 6.61
CA HIS A 73 2.14 -10.90 7.84
C HIS A 73 1.80 -10.03 9.03
N THR A 74 1.17 -10.60 10.02
CA THR A 74 0.81 -9.91 11.26
C THR A 74 1.16 -10.79 12.44
N LEU A 75 1.95 -10.24 13.37
CA LEU A 75 2.30 -10.88 14.64
C LEU A 75 1.73 -10.05 15.76
N THR A 76 0.99 -10.69 16.65
CA THR A 76 0.35 -10.04 17.79
C THR A 76 0.72 -10.72 19.09
N PHE A 77 1.10 -9.93 20.08
CA PHE A 77 1.25 -10.32 21.46
C PHE A 77 0.20 -9.58 22.28
N SER A 78 -0.54 -10.29 23.10
CA SER A 78 -1.50 -9.67 24.01
C SER A 78 -1.55 -10.43 25.32
N GLY A 79 -1.80 -9.70 26.40
CA GLY A 79 -1.87 -10.28 27.72
C GLY A 79 -2.33 -9.25 28.74
N GLY A 80 -2.41 -9.68 29.99
CA GLY A 80 -2.76 -8.81 31.08
C GLY A 80 -3.49 -9.53 32.20
N ASN A 81 -3.90 -8.76 33.16
CA ASN A 81 -4.65 -9.20 34.32
C ASN A 81 -5.88 -8.29 34.50
N ALA A 82 -6.59 -8.46 35.63
CA ALA A 82 -7.78 -7.69 35.92
C ALA A 82 -7.58 -6.16 35.85
N ARG A 83 -6.37 -5.67 36.08
CA ARG A 83 -6.05 -4.23 36.14
C ARG A 83 -5.25 -3.72 34.94
N THR A 84 -4.37 -4.53 34.40
CA THR A 84 -3.47 -4.13 33.31
C THR A 84 -3.70 -5.03 32.14
N ASN A 85 -3.86 -4.48 30.95
CA ASN A 85 -3.85 -5.24 29.72
C ASN A 85 -3.01 -4.50 28.67
N TYR A 86 -2.40 -5.28 27.81
CA TYR A 86 -1.60 -4.78 26.69
C TYR A 86 -1.83 -5.61 25.43
N ARG A 87 -1.62 -4.97 24.30
CA ARG A 87 -1.59 -5.62 23.00
C ARG A 87 -0.55 -4.92 22.14
N VAL A 88 0.35 -5.70 21.59
CA VAL A 88 1.36 -5.24 20.62
C VAL A 88 1.17 -6.04 19.34
N THR A 89 1.06 -5.34 18.22
CA THR A 89 0.93 -5.94 16.90
C THR A 89 2.01 -5.35 16.01
N ALA A 90 2.72 -6.19 15.28
CA ALA A 90 3.59 -5.79 14.18
C ALA A 90 3.02 -6.34 12.88
N ASP A 91 2.99 -5.54 11.84
CA ASP A 91 2.50 -5.92 10.53
C ASP A 91 3.50 -5.55 9.42
N TYR A 92 3.60 -6.44 8.45
CA TYR A 92 4.34 -6.25 7.22
C TYR A 92 3.46 -6.58 6.04
N ARG A 93 3.46 -5.73 5.03
CA ARG A 93 2.76 -5.96 3.77
C ARG A 93 3.65 -5.58 2.61
N LYS A 94 3.77 -6.48 1.62
CA LYS A 94 4.34 -6.16 0.32
C LYS A 94 3.28 -6.46 -0.74
N ALA A 95 2.91 -5.44 -1.50
CA ALA A 95 1.94 -5.53 -2.56
C ALA A 95 2.60 -5.16 -3.89
N GLN A 96 2.59 -6.08 -4.83
CA GLN A 96 2.89 -5.81 -6.22
C GLN A 96 1.59 -5.52 -6.96
N GLY A 97 1.52 -4.41 -7.68
CA GLY A 97 0.42 -4.11 -8.58
C GLY A 97 0.45 -4.96 -9.84
N ILE A 98 -0.63 -4.89 -10.60
CA ILE A 98 -0.75 -5.54 -11.90
C ILE A 98 0.10 -4.84 -12.97
N ASP A 99 0.40 -3.56 -12.80
CA ASP A 99 1.31 -2.81 -13.67
C ASP A 99 2.76 -3.14 -13.34
N LEU A 100 3.62 -3.19 -14.33
CA LEU A 100 5.06 -3.27 -14.13
C LEU A 100 5.53 -2.13 -13.23
N ARG A 101 6.47 -2.40 -12.31
CA ARG A 101 7.07 -1.41 -11.38
C ARG A 101 6.11 -0.75 -10.38
N SER A 102 4.83 -1.12 -10.38
CA SER A 102 3.89 -0.69 -9.35
C SER A 102 4.04 -1.57 -8.11
N ASP A 103 4.54 -1.01 -7.02
CA ASP A 103 4.71 -1.75 -5.77
C ASP A 103 4.52 -0.87 -4.53
N ARG A 104 4.21 -1.53 -3.40
CA ARG A 104 4.05 -0.90 -2.09
C ARG A 104 4.54 -1.83 -1.00
N ARG A 105 5.37 -1.31 -0.10
CA ARG A 105 5.80 -1.97 1.12
C ARG A 105 5.31 -1.18 2.32
N GLU A 106 4.80 -1.87 3.29
CA GLU A 106 4.31 -1.28 4.52
C GLU A 106 4.90 -2.03 5.72
N TYR A 107 5.42 -1.28 6.66
CA TYR A 107 5.85 -1.75 7.97
C TYR A 107 5.05 -1.00 9.00
N GLY A 108 4.31 -1.71 9.81
CA GLY A 108 3.49 -1.12 10.86
C GLY A 108 3.72 -1.77 12.20
N ALA A 109 3.49 -1.00 13.25
CA ALA A 109 3.32 -1.53 14.57
C ALA A 109 2.17 -0.81 15.27
N ARG A 110 1.55 -1.47 16.22
CA ARG A 110 0.58 -0.87 17.12
C ARG A 110 0.79 -1.42 18.51
N ALA A 111 0.92 -0.53 19.46
CA ALA A 111 0.97 -0.88 20.88
C ALA A 111 -0.20 -0.21 21.59
N THR A 112 -0.90 -0.98 22.42
CA THR A 112 -1.95 -0.48 23.32
C THR A 112 -1.68 -1.00 24.71
N ILE A 113 -1.82 -0.14 25.70
CA ILE A 113 -1.73 -0.49 27.11
C ILE A 113 -2.86 0.21 27.87
N SER A 114 -3.43 -0.45 28.85
CA SER A 114 -4.37 0.15 29.77
C SER A 114 -4.13 -0.40 31.16
N HIS A 115 -4.14 0.47 32.15
CA HIS A 115 -3.98 0.14 33.56
C HIS A 115 -5.03 0.87 34.39
N THR A 116 -5.65 0.14 35.31
CA THR A 116 -6.57 0.70 36.32
C THR A 116 -6.04 0.39 37.69
N THR A 117 -5.98 1.39 38.57
CA THR A 117 -5.51 1.23 39.96
C THR A 117 -6.40 0.27 40.75
N LYS A 118 -5.88 -0.26 41.86
CA LYS A 118 -6.57 -1.28 42.65
C LYS A 118 -7.92 -0.81 43.19
N ASP A 119 -7.99 0.45 43.57
CA ASP A 119 -9.19 1.13 44.06
C ASP A 119 -10.16 1.57 42.96
N GLY A 120 -9.78 1.38 41.69
CA GLY A 120 -10.60 1.78 40.53
C GLY A 120 -10.66 3.29 40.31
N LEU A 121 -9.93 4.10 41.08
CA LEU A 121 -9.97 5.55 40.99
C LEU A 121 -9.34 6.06 39.69
N PHE A 122 -8.16 5.54 39.34
CA PHE A 122 -7.44 6.02 38.15
C PHE A 122 -7.37 4.97 37.08
N THR A 123 -7.55 5.40 35.81
CA THR A 123 -7.30 4.59 34.66
C THR A 123 -6.39 5.35 33.70
N PHE A 124 -5.30 4.70 33.30
CA PHE A 124 -4.38 5.19 32.28
C PHE A 124 -4.47 4.30 31.06
N ALA A 125 -4.51 4.89 29.88
CA ALA A 125 -4.48 4.17 28.61
C ALA A 125 -3.57 4.91 27.63
N ALA A 126 -2.79 4.16 26.85
CA ALA A 126 -1.98 4.72 25.79
C ALA A 126 -2.06 3.81 24.55
N ASN A 127 -2.03 4.44 23.40
CA ASN A 127 -1.93 3.80 22.09
C ASN A 127 -0.85 4.50 21.30
N MET A 128 -0.11 3.71 20.52
CA MET A 128 0.90 4.21 19.58
C MET A 128 0.87 3.38 18.31
N THR A 129 0.88 4.03 17.16
CA THR A 129 0.80 3.39 15.84
C THR A 129 1.81 4.03 14.89
N PRO A 130 3.09 3.64 14.94
CA PRO A 130 4.05 3.99 13.90
C PRO A 130 3.80 3.17 12.63
N ARG A 131 4.01 3.78 11.46
CA ARG A 131 3.95 3.12 10.15
C ARG A 131 4.89 3.78 9.17
N VAL A 132 5.56 2.94 8.37
CA VAL A 132 6.36 3.38 7.22
C VAL A 132 5.78 2.74 5.98
N ILE A 133 5.58 3.52 4.95
CA ILE A 133 5.03 3.09 3.66
C ILE A 133 5.96 3.58 2.56
N ASP A 134 6.55 2.63 1.86
CA ASP A 134 7.28 2.87 0.62
C ASP A 134 6.42 2.41 -0.54
N ARG A 135 6.24 3.26 -1.52
CA ARG A 135 5.53 2.89 -2.74
C ARG A 135 6.24 3.45 -3.96
N ASN A 136 6.27 2.66 -5.00
CA ASN A 136 6.58 3.09 -6.34
C ASN A 136 5.28 3.09 -7.17
N LYS A 137 5.03 4.18 -7.87
CA LYS A 137 3.91 4.30 -8.79
C LYS A 137 4.42 4.03 -10.20
N SER A 138 3.75 3.14 -10.90
CA SER A 138 3.89 2.99 -12.34
C SER A 138 3.46 4.26 -13.07
N ALA A 139 4.13 4.58 -14.16
CA ALA A 139 3.64 5.59 -15.10
C ALA A 139 2.28 5.17 -15.69
N SER A 140 1.48 6.14 -16.08
CA SER A 140 0.17 5.87 -16.71
C SER A 140 0.36 5.59 -18.18
N VAL A 141 0.43 4.32 -18.56
CA VAL A 141 0.76 3.89 -19.93
C VAL A 141 -0.42 3.32 -20.73
N TYR A 142 -1.59 3.15 -20.12
CA TYR A 142 -2.72 2.48 -20.79
C TYR A 142 -3.23 3.21 -22.03
N GLY A 143 -3.15 4.53 -22.07
CA GLY A 143 -3.44 5.30 -23.28
C GLY A 143 -2.48 4.99 -24.43
N SER A 144 -1.23 4.71 -24.12
CA SER A 144 -0.21 4.32 -25.11
C SER A 144 -0.34 2.85 -25.50
N VAL A 145 -0.76 1.96 -24.59
CA VAL A 145 -1.08 0.56 -24.92
C VAL A 145 -2.07 0.46 -26.08
N ILE A 146 -3.09 1.32 -26.08
CA ILE A 146 -4.13 1.34 -27.14
C ILE A 146 -3.62 1.91 -28.46
N LYS A 147 -2.67 2.85 -28.39
CA LYS A 147 -2.18 3.60 -29.55
C LYS A 147 -0.95 2.99 -30.21
N ASN A 148 -0.17 2.23 -29.45
CA ASN A 148 1.10 1.69 -29.92
C ASN A 148 0.87 0.66 -31.03
N ASN A 149 1.76 0.72 -32.03
CA ASN A 149 1.75 -0.21 -33.15
C ASN A 149 2.09 -1.64 -32.65
N PRO A 150 1.19 -2.63 -32.84
CA PRO A 150 1.44 -3.99 -32.39
C PRO A 150 2.50 -4.74 -33.20
N THR A 151 2.97 -4.18 -34.35
CA THR A 151 4.09 -4.76 -35.10
C THR A 151 5.45 -4.26 -34.65
N MET A 152 5.49 -3.37 -33.66
CA MET A 152 6.72 -2.82 -33.13
C MET A 152 7.31 -3.75 -32.04
N PRO A 153 8.63 -4.06 -32.09
CA PRO A 153 9.28 -4.83 -31.04
C PRO A 153 9.44 -3.99 -29.76
N VAL A 154 9.48 -4.67 -28.61
CA VAL A 154 9.79 -4.04 -27.32
C VAL A 154 11.29 -3.81 -27.16
N TYR A 155 12.09 -4.78 -27.59
CA TYR A 155 13.53 -4.80 -27.39
C TYR A 155 14.28 -4.70 -28.70
N ASP A 156 15.44 -4.05 -28.64
CA ASP A 156 16.39 -3.96 -29.74
C ASP A 156 17.82 -4.19 -29.18
N PRO A 157 18.45 -5.33 -29.51
CA PRO A 157 19.80 -5.64 -29.01
C PRO A 157 20.89 -4.66 -29.49
N GLU A 158 20.64 -3.92 -30.57
CA GLU A 158 21.57 -2.95 -31.13
C GLU A 158 21.44 -1.56 -30.48
N SER A 159 20.37 -1.34 -29.74
CA SER A 159 20.16 -0.08 -29.03
C SER A 159 20.98 -0.02 -27.73
N ALA A 160 21.43 1.17 -27.36
CA ALA A 160 22.33 1.40 -26.21
C ALA A 160 21.73 0.92 -24.86
N ASN A 161 20.41 0.93 -24.73
CA ASN A 161 19.69 0.50 -23.52
C ASN A 161 18.86 -0.78 -23.72
N GLY A 162 18.97 -1.42 -24.90
CA GLY A 162 18.28 -2.67 -25.22
C GLY A 162 16.80 -2.51 -25.60
N TYR A 163 16.27 -1.28 -25.63
CA TYR A 163 14.90 -1.01 -26.02
C TYR A 163 14.81 -0.49 -27.46
N TYR A 164 13.77 -0.92 -28.16
CA TYR A 164 13.49 -0.42 -29.49
C TYR A 164 13.13 1.06 -29.44
N ARG A 165 13.76 1.85 -30.31
CA ARG A 165 13.49 3.28 -30.47
C ARG A 165 12.64 3.52 -31.69
N PHE A 166 11.61 4.34 -31.49
CA PHE A 166 10.79 4.78 -32.61
C PHE A 166 11.61 5.59 -33.63
N PRO A 167 11.36 5.40 -34.92
CA PRO A 167 11.86 6.32 -35.91
C PRO A 167 11.42 7.74 -35.60
N SER A 168 12.30 8.71 -35.73
CA SER A 168 12.04 10.12 -35.44
C SER A 168 10.74 10.60 -36.12
N GLY A 169 9.81 11.14 -35.35
CA GLY A 169 8.53 11.70 -35.81
C GLY A 169 7.28 10.93 -35.39
N GLY A 170 7.38 9.86 -34.63
CA GLY A 170 6.22 9.16 -34.04
C GLY A 170 5.90 9.64 -32.64
N ASP A 171 4.63 9.86 -32.34
CA ASP A 171 4.12 10.21 -30.99
C ASP A 171 4.18 9.04 -29.99
N SER A 172 4.81 7.94 -30.34
CA SER A 172 4.80 6.71 -29.55
C SER A 172 6.16 6.47 -28.90
N SER A 173 6.19 6.37 -27.60
CA SER A 173 7.34 5.95 -26.80
C SER A 173 7.29 4.45 -26.51
N ASN A 174 8.45 3.85 -26.26
CA ASN A 174 8.50 2.49 -25.74
C ASN A 174 8.03 2.49 -24.29
N ILE A 175 6.77 2.11 -24.10
CA ILE A 175 6.12 2.16 -22.78
C ILE A 175 6.71 1.17 -21.79
N VAL A 176 7.34 0.09 -22.23
CA VAL A 176 8.04 -0.85 -21.34
C VAL A 176 9.36 -0.25 -20.86
N GLU A 177 10.10 0.45 -21.73
CA GLU A 177 11.26 1.26 -21.37
C GLU A 177 10.86 2.28 -20.31
N GLN A 178 9.83 3.07 -20.59
CA GLN A 178 9.32 4.08 -19.67
C GLN A 178 9.00 3.49 -18.28
N LEU A 179 8.26 2.39 -18.23
CA LEU A 179 7.91 1.73 -16.98
C LEU A 179 9.13 1.20 -16.21
N ASN A 180 10.16 0.72 -16.92
CA ASN A 180 11.33 0.13 -16.27
C ASN A 180 12.35 1.16 -15.82
N GLU A 181 12.46 2.28 -16.49
CA GLU A 181 13.48 3.28 -16.23
C GLU A 181 12.98 4.48 -15.42
N GLU A 182 11.68 4.81 -15.49
CA GLU A 182 11.12 5.85 -14.63
C GLU A 182 10.95 5.36 -13.19
N GLU A 183 11.40 6.16 -12.24
CA GLU A 183 11.14 5.95 -10.81
C GLU A 183 10.24 7.05 -10.27
N ASN A 184 9.14 6.65 -9.65
CA ASN A 184 8.19 7.56 -9.00
C ASN A 184 7.91 7.05 -7.57
N GLY A 185 8.90 7.23 -6.73
CA GLY A 185 8.91 6.77 -5.35
C GLY A 185 8.20 7.73 -4.40
N THR A 186 7.53 7.18 -3.40
CA THR A 186 7.00 7.96 -2.28
C THR A 186 7.26 7.19 -1.00
N GLU A 187 7.94 7.81 -0.04
CA GLU A 187 8.04 7.34 1.34
C GLU A 187 7.10 8.15 2.22
N ILE A 188 6.32 7.47 3.06
CA ILE A 188 5.41 8.09 4.02
C ILE A 188 5.71 7.50 5.39
N LYS A 189 6.06 8.34 6.34
CA LYS A 189 6.22 8.00 7.76
C LYS A 189 5.03 8.55 8.54
N LEU A 190 4.35 7.69 9.25
CA LEU A 190 3.19 8.02 10.06
C LEU A 190 3.50 7.69 11.52
N LEU A 191 3.16 8.59 12.40
CA LEU A 191 3.14 8.34 13.84
C LEU A 191 1.85 8.90 14.41
N GLU A 192 1.04 8.02 14.95
CA GLU A 192 -0.14 8.37 15.74
C GLU A 192 0.04 7.85 17.15
N TRP A 193 -0.20 8.70 18.13
CA TRP A 193 -0.29 8.25 19.50
C TRP A 193 -1.35 9.04 20.26
N ASN A 194 -1.90 8.39 21.27
CA ASN A 194 -2.75 9.06 22.24
C ASN A 194 -2.50 8.46 23.64
N ALA A 195 -2.66 9.30 24.64
CA ALA A 195 -2.62 8.91 26.04
C ALA A 195 -3.83 9.51 26.77
N THR A 196 -4.48 8.70 27.55
CA THR A 196 -5.66 9.09 28.33
C THR A 196 -5.41 8.80 29.81
N ALA A 197 -5.67 9.78 30.64
CA ALA A 197 -5.79 9.62 32.08
C ALA A 197 -7.23 9.92 32.48
N ALA A 198 -7.81 9.02 33.25
CA ALA A 198 -9.19 9.17 33.73
C ALA A 198 -9.26 8.92 35.23
N VAL A 199 -10.12 9.70 35.88
CA VAL A 199 -10.42 9.60 37.32
C VAL A 199 -11.89 9.26 37.46
N ASN A 200 -12.19 8.22 38.25
CA ASN A 200 -13.57 7.93 38.65
C ASN A 200 -13.80 8.61 40.00
N LEU A 201 -14.58 9.68 39.98
CA LEU A 201 -14.83 10.51 41.17
C LEU A 201 -15.93 9.93 42.10
N LEU A 202 -16.71 9.00 41.58
CA LEU A 202 -17.87 8.51 42.33
C LEU A 202 -17.56 7.78 43.63
N PRO A 203 -16.48 6.93 43.73
CA PRO A 203 -16.11 6.29 44.96
C PRO A 203 -15.78 7.27 46.09
N LEU A 204 -15.41 8.52 45.73
CA LEU A 204 -15.12 9.59 46.71
C LEU A 204 -16.38 10.20 47.31
N PHE A 205 -17.52 10.15 46.57
CA PHE A 205 -18.76 10.79 47.00
C PHE A 205 -19.85 9.79 47.41
N ASN A 206 -19.84 8.59 46.86
CA ASN A 206 -20.83 7.55 47.15
C ASN A 206 -20.23 6.15 47.01
N PRO A 207 -19.49 5.65 47.99
CA PRO A 207 -18.82 4.37 47.93
C PRO A 207 -19.76 3.15 47.90
N ASN A 208 -21.04 3.34 48.24
CA ASN A 208 -22.02 2.25 48.35
C ASN A 208 -22.83 1.99 47.08
N ASN A 209 -22.60 2.75 46.01
CA ASN A 209 -23.32 2.54 44.77
C ASN A 209 -22.39 2.17 43.60
N PRO A 210 -22.10 0.86 43.37
CA PRO A 210 -21.13 0.41 42.39
C PRO A 210 -21.64 0.61 40.92
N ASN A 211 -22.91 0.91 40.72
CA ASN A 211 -23.53 1.03 39.36
C ASN A 211 -23.48 2.44 38.80
N MET A 212 -23.10 3.43 39.58
CA MET A 212 -22.90 4.79 39.09
C MET A 212 -21.41 5.05 38.82
N VAL A 213 -21.11 5.71 37.74
CA VAL A 213 -19.76 6.13 37.38
C VAL A 213 -19.75 7.62 37.04
N LEU A 214 -19.06 8.41 37.84
CA LEU A 214 -18.74 9.80 37.51
C LEU A 214 -17.27 9.87 37.09
N LYS A 215 -17.03 9.96 35.79
CA LYS A 215 -15.69 9.89 35.21
C LYS A 215 -15.27 11.23 34.62
N SER A 216 -14.11 11.74 35.04
CA SER A 216 -13.41 12.82 34.36
C SER A 216 -12.20 12.25 33.64
N GLN A 217 -11.95 12.70 32.41
CA GLN A 217 -10.81 12.23 31.64
C GLN A 217 -10.14 13.33 30.83
N VAL A 218 -8.82 13.21 30.69
CA VAL A 218 -8.00 14.02 29.77
C VAL A 218 -7.35 13.08 28.77
N THR A 219 -7.45 13.43 27.50
CA THR A 219 -6.78 12.70 26.42
C THR A 219 -5.90 13.67 25.67
N VAL A 220 -4.63 13.30 25.49
CA VAL A 220 -3.68 13.97 24.62
C VAL A 220 -3.42 13.08 23.42
N SER A 221 -3.47 13.63 22.24
CA SER A 221 -3.20 12.91 20.99
C SER A 221 -2.34 13.72 20.06
N GLN A 222 -1.51 13.03 19.27
CA GLN A 222 -0.71 13.60 18.20
C GLN A 222 -0.79 12.70 16.99
N TYR A 223 -0.89 13.33 15.82
CA TYR A 223 -0.78 12.69 14.52
C TYR A 223 0.29 13.42 13.72
N GLN A 224 1.30 12.71 13.30
CA GLN A 224 2.39 13.23 12.48
C GLN A 224 2.49 12.43 11.19
N VAL A 225 2.67 13.14 10.09
CA VAL A 225 2.87 12.57 8.75
C VAL A 225 4.03 13.29 8.10
N ASP A 226 5.07 12.53 7.78
CA ASP A 226 6.17 12.98 6.94
C ASP A 226 6.07 12.26 5.60
N LYS A 227 6.07 13.01 4.50
CA LYS A 227 5.94 12.49 3.15
C LYS A 227 7.06 13.01 2.28
N PHE A 228 7.80 12.09 1.69
CA PHE A 228 8.88 12.35 0.74
C PHE A 228 8.49 11.79 -0.62
N ASN A 229 8.61 12.58 -1.67
CA ASN A 229 8.40 12.14 -3.04
C ASN A 229 9.70 12.31 -3.80
N GLY A 230 10.09 11.27 -4.54
CA GLY A 230 11.19 11.30 -5.48
C GLY A 230 10.72 10.77 -6.82
N TRP A 231 11.16 11.39 -7.90
CA TRP A 231 10.95 10.88 -9.24
C TRP A 231 12.23 11.06 -10.04
N PHE A 232 12.47 10.13 -10.93
CA PHE A 232 13.61 10.11 -11.81
C PHE A 232 13.14 9.73 -13.20
N ILE A 233 13.52 10.53 -14.18
CA ILE A 233 13.36 10.24 -15.60
C ILE A 233 14.75 10.25 -16.21
N PRO A 234 15.20 9.17 -16.85
CA PRO A 234 16.48 9.14 -17.53
C PRO A 234 16.57 10.19 -18.61
N SER A 235 17.73 10.82 -18.75
CA SER A 235 17.99 11.82 -19.80
C SER A 235 17.99 11.25 -21.22
N THR A 236 17.85 9.94 -21.34
CA THR A 236 17.81 9.21 -22.62
C THR A 236 16.50 9.35 -23.38
N TYR A 237 15.48 9.98 -22.78
CA TYR A 237 14.19 10.28 -23.46
C TYR A 237 14.20 11.58 -24.28
N GLY A 238 15.33 12.25 -24.40
CA GLY A 238 15.52 13.46 -25.19
C GLY A 238 15.96 13.20 -26.63
#